data_1f2011ba54507519906d934025a516ce
#
_entry.id   1f2011ba54507519906d934025a516ce
#
_cell.length_a   1.000
_cell.length_b   1.000
_cell.length_c   1.000
_cell.angle_alpha   90.00
_cell.angle_beta   90.00
_cell.angle_gamma   90.00
#
_symmetry.space_group_name_H-M   'P 1'
#
loop_
_entity.id
_entity.type
_entity.pdbx_description
1 polymer ?
#
loop_
_entity_poly.entity_id
_entity_poly.type
_entity_poly.pdbx_seq_one_letter_code
_entity_poly.pdbx_strand_id
1 'polypeptide(L)'
;ACACGVIPAFFLAYQEYFRAEEQKMVEAMYLTAGIGAVIAENASIAGASGGCQAEIGSASAMAAAGLAYLQGGDDEQIVNAMAFALKNMLGLTCDPVCGLVEVPCIKRNSAGAVNAVTSAQMALAGVCSAIAPDEVIDTMRRIGNALPACLKETSEGGLATTPSAQKVREKMDGEQ
;
A
#
# COMPACT_ATOMS: atom_id res chain seq x y z
N ALA A 1 0.13 -0.85 12.05
CA ALA A 1 0.19 -0.89 10.59
C ALA A 1 -1.19 -1.17 10.02
N CYS A 2 -1.85 -0.16 9.48
CA CYS A 2 -3.21 -0.27 8.96
C CYS A 2 -3.30 -1.13 7.69
N ALA A 3 -2.20 -1.35 6.99
CA ALA A 3 -2.14 -2.09 5.73
C ALA A 3 -1.74 -3.57 5.85
N CYS A 4 -1.49 -4.08 7.05
CA CYS A 4 -1.01 -5.45 7.23
C CYS A 4 -2.03 -6.53 6.77
N GLY A 5 -3.30 -6.18 6.65
CA GLY A 5 -4.34 -7.06 6.14
C GLY A 5 -4.41 -7.17 4.61
N VAL A 6 -3.79 -6.26 3.87
CA VAL A 6 -3.88 -6.23 2.38
C VAL A 6 -3.31 -7.49 1.76
N ILE A 7 -2.08 -7.86 2.14
CA ILE A 7 -1.38 -9.03 1.56
C ILE A 7 -2.13 -10.33 1.85
N PRO A 8 -2.43 -10.70 3.11
CA PRO A 8 -3.11 -11.97 3.39
C PRO A 8 -4.50 -12.03 2.76
N ALA A 9 -5.29 -10.95 2.84
CA ALA A 9 -6.62 -10.93 2.24
C ALA A 9 -6.56 -11.08 0.71
N PHE A 10 -5.61 -10.40 0.07
CA PHE A 10 -5.42 -10.47 -1.37
C PHE A 10 -5.03 -11.89 -1.83
N PHE A 11 -4.04 -12.50 -1.19
CA PHE A 11 -3.55 -13.82 -1.58
C PHE A 11 -4.55 -14.93 -1.26
N LEU A 12 -5.24 -14.87 -0.11
CA LEU A 12 -6.29 -15.84 0.21
C LEU A 12 -7.45 -15.78 -0.79
N ALA A 13 -7.90 -14.56 -1.15
CA ALA A 13 -8.94 -14.38 -2.17
C ALA A 13 -8.47 -14.90 -3.53
N TYR A 14 -7.22 -14.65 -3.92
CA TYR A 14 -6.64 -15.18 -5.15
C TYR A 14 -6.62 -16.71 -5.16
N GLN A 15 -6.14 -17.32 -4.07
CA GLN A 15 -6.08 -18.78 -3.94
C GLN A 15 -7.47 -19.42 -4.03
N GLU A 16 -8.45 -18.85 -3.34
CA GLU A 16 -9.83 -19.34 -3.35
C GLU A 16 -10.46 -19.26 -4.75
N TYR A 17 -10.29 -18.11 -5.42
CA TYR A 17 -10.91 -17.86 -6.71
C TYR A 17 -10.26 -18.66 -7.85
N PHE A 18 -8.92 -18.68 -7.91
CA PHE A 18 -8.17 -19.31 -9.00
C PHE A 18 -7.70 -20.73 -8.68
N ARG A 19 -7.92 -21.23 -7.44
CA ARG A 19 -7.43 -22.54 -6.96
C ARG A 19 -5.94 -22.74 -7.21
N ALA A 20 -5.16 -21.68 -6.96
CA ALA A 20 -3.72 -21.71 -7.16
C ALA A 20 -3.05 -22.75 -6.24
N GLU A 21 -1.99 -23.37 -6.73
CA GLU A 21 -1.21 -24.33 -5.96
C GLU A 21 -0.59 -23.68 -4.73
N GLU A 22 -0.62 -24.38 -3.60
CA GLU A 22 -0.07 -23.90 -2.33
C GLU A 22 1.41 -23.50 -2.44
N GLN A 23 2.20 -24.32 -3.14
CA GLN A 23 3.62 -24.04 -3.35
C GLN A 23 3.85 -22.70 -4.05
N LYS A 24 3.11 -22.41 -5.12
CA LYS A 24 3.19 -21.11 -5.83
C LYS A 24 2.76 -19.94 -4.96
N MET A 25 1.75 -20.16 -4.11
CA MET A 25 1.32 -19.13 -3.16
C MET A 25 2.43 -18.80 -2.16
N VAL A 26 3.11 -19.83 -1.63
CA VAL A 26 4.25 -19.65 -0.72
C VAL A 26 5.40 -18.91 -1.40
N GLU A 27 5.75 -19.28 -2.62
CA GLU A 27 6.79 -18.59 -3.42
C GLU A 27 6.44 -17.12 -3.65
N ALA A 28 5.20 -16.82 -4.03
CA ALA A 28 4.71 -15.45 -4.18
C ALA A 28 4.79 -14.65 -2.87
N MET A 29 4.51 -15.28 -1.73
CA MET A 29 4.64 -14.63 -0.42
C MET A 29 6.10 -14.32 -0.07
N TYR A 30 7.05 -15.21 -0.39
CA TYR A 30 8.48 -14.92 -0.22
C TYR A 30 8.94 -13.76 -1.10
N LEU A 31 8.51 -13.73 -2.38
CA LEU A 31 8.79 -12.62 -3.28
C LEU A 31 8.22 -11.30 -2.73
N THR A 32 6.96 -11.32 -2.30
CA THR A 32 6.31 -10.15 -1.67
C THR A 32 7.07 -9.65 -0.45
N ALA A 33 7.51 -10.57 0.41
CA ALA A 33 8.33 -10.22 1.58
C ALA A 33 9.66 -9.59 1.18
N GLY A 34 10.31 -10.11 0.14
CA GLY A 34 11.54 -9.54 -0.42
C GLY A 34 11.35 -8.10 -0.90
N ILE A 35 10.29 -7.84 -1.68
CA ILE A 35 9.92 -6.47 -2.11
C ILE A 35 9.67 -5.57 -0.90
N GLY A 36 8.92 -6.04 0.10
CA GLY A 36 8.67 -5.29 1.33
C GLY A 36 9.94 -4.96 2.10
N ALA A 37 10.89 -5.89 2.18
CA ALA A 37 12.18 -5.68 2.82
C ALA A 37 13.00 -4.59 2.11
N VAL A 38 13.05 -4.61 0.77
CA VAL A 38 13.73 -3.58 -0.03
C VAL A 38 13.12 -2.20 0.20
N ILE A 39 11.80 -2.09 0.24
CA ILE A 39 11.09 -0.83 0.51
C ILE A 39 11.37 -0.36 1.95
N ALA A 40 11.33 -1.26 2.93
CA ALA A 40 11.56 -0.93 4.34
C ALA A 40 12.98 -0.41 4.59
N GLU A 41 13.98 -1.02 3.94
CA GLU A 41 15.40 -0.65 4.07
C GLU A 41 15.69 0.71 3.41
N ASN A 42 15.13 0.97 2.22
CA ASN A 42 15.49 2.14 1.42
C ASN A 42 14.53 3.33 1.61
N ALA A 43 13.37 3.12 2.23
CA ALA A 43 12.38 4.16 2.47
C ALA A 43 11.73 4.03 3.84
N SER A 44 10.47 3.59 3.89
CA SER A 44 9.73 3.30 5.12
C SER A 44 8.46 2.51 4.79
N ILE A 45 7.99 1.72 5.75
CA ILE A 45 6.68 1.05 5.71
C ILE A 45 5.73 1.54 6.81
N ALA A 46 6.06 2.65 7.46
CA ALA A 46 5.30 3.20 8.58
C ALA A 46 4.62 4.53 8.23
N GLY A 47 3.33 4.67 8.53
CA GLY A 47 2.57 5.89 8.30
C GLY A 47 3.08 7.09 9.08
N ALA A 48 3.55 6.87 10.30
CA ALA A 48 4.16 7.88 11.16
C ALA A 48 5.46 8.48 10.56
N SER A 49 6.18 7.72 9.74
CA SER A 49 7.41 8.21 9.09
C SER A 49 7.13 8.79 7.72
N GLY A 50 6.37 8.06 6.88
CA GLY A 50 6.24 8.33 5.47
C GLY A 50 4.83 8.66 4.96
N GLY A 51 3.84 8.79 5.84
CA GLY A 51 2.45 8.92 5.43
C GLY A 51 1.85 7.55 5.01
N CYS A 52 0.59 7.57 4.58
CA CYS A 52 -0.10 6.34 4.17
C CYS A 52 0.49 5.73 2.88
N GLN A 53 1.22 6.50 2.07
CA GLN A 53 2.00 5.98 0.95
C GLN A 53 2.99 4.89 1.39
N ALA A 54 3.60 5.06 2.57
CA ALA A 54 4.54 4.08 3.13
C ALA A 54 3.83 2.77 3.54
N GLU A 55 2.61 2.83 4.04
CA GLU A 55 1.85 1.64 4.43
C GLU A 55 1.08 1.03 3.26
N ILE A 56 0.06 1.74 2.77
CA ILE A 56 -0.82 1.23 1.68
C ILE A 56 -0.06 1.14 0.36
N GLY A 57 0.82 2.11 0.07
CA GLY A 57 1.65 2.09 -1.13
C GLY A 57 2.57 0.88 -1.16
N SER A 58 3.26 0.60 -0.05
CA SER A 58 4.13 -0.59 0.06
C SER A 58 3.32 -1.89 -0.04
N ALA A 59 2.20 -2.00 0.69
CA ALA A 59 1.35 -3.19 0.63
C ALA A 59 0.79 -3.43 -0.78
N SER A 60 0.36 -2.37 -1.47
CA SER A 60 -0.11 -2.42 -2.86
C SER A 60 1.01 -2.84 -3.82
N ALA A 61 2.21 -2.29 -3.67
CA ALA A 61 3.38 -2.64 -4.46
C ALA A 61 3.80 -4.11 -4.29
N MET A 62 3.81 -4.58 -3.04
CA MET A 62 4.07 -5.97 -2.69
C MET A 62 3.04 -6.90 -3.32
N ALA A 63 1.75 -6.58 -3.21
CA ALA A 63 0.66 -7.37 -3.79
C ALA A 63 0.73 -7.39 -5.32
N ALA A 64 1.07 -6.27 -5.96
CA ALA A 64 1.22 -6.17 -7.41
C ALA A 64 2.34 -7.07 -7.93
N ALA A 65 3.50 -7.04 -7.28
CA ALA A 65 4.64 -7.90 -7.63
C ALA A 65 4.28 -9.40 -7.48
N GLY A 66 3.67 -9.77 -6.35
CA GLY A 66 3.24 -11.15 -6.11
C GLY A 66 2.18 -11.63 -7.09
N LEU A 67 1.23 -10.75 -7.49
CA LEU A 67 0.23 -11.09 -8.51
C LEU A 67 0.86 -11.28 -9.89
N ALA A 68 1.79 -10.39 -10.27
CA ALA A 68 2.51 -10.54 -11.54
C ALA A 68 3.26 -11.88 -11.58
N TYR A 69 3.94 -12.27 -10.49
CA TYR A 69 4.57 -13.58 -10.36
C TYR A 69 3.58 -14.73 -10.51
N LEU A 70 2.46 -14.71 -9.78
CA LEU A 70 1.44 -15.77 -9.82
C LEU A 70 0.84 -15.97 -11.22
N GLN A 71 0.80 -14.91 -12.01
CA GLN A 71 0.29 -14.94 -13.38
C GLN A 71 1.37 -15.18 -14.44
N GLY A 72 2.59 -15.55 -14.02
CA GLY A 72 3.67 -15.97 -14.89
C GLY A 72 4.47 -14.82 -15.50
N GLY A 73 4.44 -13.65 -14.89
CA GLY A 73 5.29 -12.52 -15.26
C GLY A 73 6.77 -12.83 -15.05
N ASP A 74 7.61 -12.28 -15.93
CA ASP A 74 9.05 -12.30 -15.77
C ASP A 74 9.53 -11.27 -14.73
N ASP A 75 10.83 -11.29 -14.43
CA ASP A 75 11.43 -10.42 -13.41
C ASP A 75 11.20 -8.93 -13.71
N GLU A 76 11.24 -8.52 -14.98
CA GLU A 76 11.01 -7.14 -15.39
C GLU A 76 9.56 -6.75 -15.18
N GLN A 77 8.62 -7.60 -15.54
CA GLN A 77 7.19 -7.37 -15.32
C GLN A 77 6.84 -7.29 -13.85
N ILE A 78 7.47 -8.12 -13.00
CA ILE A 78 7.28 -8.13 -11.55
C ILE A 78 7.70 -6.78 -10.94
N VAL A 79 8.90 -6.29 -11.28
CA VAL A 79 9.39 -5.01 -10.73
C VAL A 79 8.66 -3.80 -11.32
N ASN A 80 8.20 -3.88 -12.58
CA ASN A 80 7.32 -2.86 -13.16
C ASN A 80 5.96 -2.79 -12.46
N ALA A 81 5.36 -3.93 -12.15
CA ALA A 81 4.10 -3.99 -11.38
C ALA A 81 4.24 -3.31 -10.02
N MET A 82 5.33 -3.61 -9.29
CA MET A 82 5.68 -2.95 -8.03
C MET A 82 5.80 -1.44 -8.21
N ALA A 83 6.57 -0.98 -9.21
CA ALA A 83 6.82 0.42 -9.46
C ALA A 83 5.53 1.19 -9.82
N PHE A 84 4.64 0.60 -10.62
CA PHE A 84 3.34 1.20 -10.94
C PHE A 84 2.48 1.36 -9.69
N ALA A 85 2.34 0.30 -8.90
CA ALA A 85 1.51 0.33 -7.71
C ALA A 85 2.01 1.37 -6.69
N LEU A 86 3.32 1.47 -6.50
CA LEU A 86 3.92 2.44 -5.60
C LEU A 86 3.75 3.87 -6.10
N LYS A 87 4.01 4.14 -7.39
CA LYS A 87 3.84 5.47 -8.00
C LYS A 87 2.43 6.00 -7.85
N ASN A 88 1.41 5.16 -8.02
CA ASN A 88 0.01 5.56 -7.89
C ASN A 88 -0.37 6.01 -6.48
N MET A 89 0.41 5.63 -5.46
CA MET A 89 0.16 5.93 -4.06
C MET A 89 1.06 7.03 -3.48
N LEU A 90 1.98 7.59 -4.30
CA LEU A 90 2.87 8.66 -3.83
C LEU A 90 2.08 9.89 -3.35
N GLY A 91 2.50 10.45 -2.22
CA GLY A 91 1.86 11.59 -1.61
C GLY A 91 0.64 11.28 -0.74
N LEU A 92 0.23 10.01 -0.61
CA LEU A 92 -0.91 9.65 0.23
C LEU A 92 -0.60 9.90 1.71
N THR A 93 -1.40 10.79 2.31
CA THR A 93 -1.25 11.22 3.71
C THR A 93 -1.78 10.19 4.70
N CYS A 94 -1.27 10.20 5.94
CA CYS A 94 -1.83 9.41 7.03
C CYS A 94 -2.57 10.33 8.00
N ASP A 95 -3.89 10.41 7.85
CA ASP A 95 -4.79 11.35 8.50
C ASP A 95 -6.02 10.67 9.13
N PRO A 96 -5.81 9.65 10.01
CA PRO A 96 -6.90 8.85 10.56
C PRO A 96 -7.81 9.68 11.46
N VAL A 97 -9.13 9.54 11.27
CA VAL A 97 -10.14 10.20 12.10
C VAL A 97 -10.13 9.59 13.50
N CYS A 98 -10.04 10.42 14.52
CA CYS A 98 -9.93 10.04 15.93
C CYS A 98 -8.76 9.10 16.26
N GLY A 99 -7.72 9.02 15.42
CA GLY A 99 -6.62 8.09 15.61
C GLY A 99 -6.97 6.62 15.32
N LEU A 100 -8.18 6.34 14.84
CA LEU A 100 -8.64 4.99 14.58
C LEU A 100 -8.33 4.54 13.15
N VAL A 101 -7.98 3.25 13.01
CA VAL A 101 -7.69 2.63 11.72
C VAL A 101 -9.00 2.21 11.02
N GLU A 102 -9.93 3.15 10.88
CA GLU A 102 -11.24 2.95 10.24
C GLU A 102 -11.45 3.91 9.09
N VAL A 103 -11.43 5.20 9.37
CA VAL A 103 -11.66 6.26 8.39
C VAL A 103 -10.38 7.07 8.21
N PRO A 104 -9.78 7.06 7.01
CA PRO A 104 -10.19 6.41 5.76
C PRO A 104 -9.58 5.02 5.54
N CYS A 105 -8.89 4.44 6.51
CA CYS A 105 -7.95 3.32 6.35
C CYS A 105 -8.58 2.06 5.73
N ILE A 106 -9.77 1.64 6.16
CA ILE A 106 -10.43 0.44 5.63
C ILE A 106 -10.62 0.55 4.11
N LYS A 107 -11.11 1.71 3.64
CA LYS A 107 -11.35 1.93 2.21
C LYS A 107 -10.06 2.11 1.42
N ARG A 108 -9.03 2.70 2.03
CA ARG A 108 -7.69 2.79 1.41
C ARG A 108 -7.05 1.41 1.23
N ASN A 109 -7.23 0.49 2.17
CA ASN A 109 -6.77 -0.90 2.01
C ASN A 109 -7.40 -1.57 0.79
N SER A 110 -8.72 -1.43 0.62
CA SER A 110 -9.43 -1.93 -0.56
C SER A 110 -8.92 -1.27 -1.86
N ALA A 111 -8.75 0.06 -1.86
CA ALA A 111 -8.20 0.77 -3.00
C ALA A 111 -6.77 0.32 -3.34
N GLY A 112 -5.94 0.06 -2.33
CA GLY A 112 -4.59 -0.48 -2.51
C GLY A 112 -4.58 -1.87 -3.16
N ALA A 113 -5.50 -2.74 -2.78
CA ALA A 113 -5.66 -4.06 -3.40
C ALA A 113 -6.07 -3.95 -4.88
N VAL A 114 -7.03 -3.08 -5.21
CA VAL A 114 -7.44 -2.83 -6.60
C VAL A 114 -6.31 -2.21 -7.43
N ASN A 115 -5.57 -1.25 -6.85
CA ASN A 115 -4.38 -0.68 -7.50
C ASN A 115 -3.33 -1.75 -7.81
N ALA A 116 -3.13 -2.73 -6.92
CA ALA A 116 -2.22 -3.85 -7.16
C ALA A 116 -2.63 -4.67 -8.39
N VAL A 117 -3.92 -4.99 -8.51
CA VAL A 117 -4.46 -5.72 -9.69
C VAL A 117 -4.19 -4.95 -10.97
N THR A 118 -4.57 -3.67 -11.01
CA THR A 118 -4.39 -2.82 -12.20
C THR A 118 -2.91 -2.72 -12.58
N SER A 119 -2.04 -2.54 -11.60
CA SER A 119 -0.59 -2.40 -11.82
C SER A 119 0.05 -3.68 -12.35
N ALA A 120 -0.33 -4.84 -11.80
CA ALA A 120 0.12 -6.14 -12.30
C ALA A 120 -0.35 -6.38 -13.75
N GLN A 121 -1.62 -6.09 -14.06
CA GLN A 121 -2.15 -6.28 -15.41
C GLN A 121 -1.47 -5.38 -16.45
N MET A 122 -1.15 -4.13 -16.10
CA MET A 122 -0.40 -3.24 -16.98
C MET A 122 1.00 -3.80 -17.28
N ALA A 123 1.71 -4.25 -16.26
CA ALA A 123 3.05 -4.82 -16.41
C ALA A 123 3.03 -6.10 -17.25
N LEU A 124 2.09 -7.01 -16.98
CA LEU A 124 1.90 -8.25 -17.74
C LEU A 124 1.50 -7.99 -19.21
N ALA A 125 0.82 -6.88 -19.48
CA ALA A 125 0.52 -6.44 -20.84
C ALA A 125 1.73 -5.81 -21.57
N GLY A 126 2.91 -5.78 -20.94
CA GLY A 126 4.14 -5.25 -21.52
C GLY A 126 4.33 -3.74 -21.37
N VAL A 127 3.56 -3.09 -20.50
CA VAL A 127 3.81 -1.69 -20.17
C VAL A 127 5.03 -1.60 -19.25
N CYS A 128 6.00 -0.79 -19.62
CA CYS A 128 7.23 -0.58 -18.83
C CYS A 128 7.19 0.76 -18.08
N SER A 129 7.76 0.77 -16.88
CA SER A 129 7.93 1.99 -16.12
C SER A 129 9.07 2.84 -16.67
N ALA A 130 8.80 4.07 -17.08
CA ALA A 130 9.82 5.01 -17.52
C ALA A 130 10.73 5.49 -16.36
N ILE A 131 10.27 5.32 -15.11
CA ILE A 131 11.04 5.64 -13.89
C ILE A 131 11.47 4.29 -13.28
N ALA A 132 12.76 4.16 -13.01
CA ALA A 132 13.32 2.93 -12.44
C ALA A 132 12.67 2.61 -11.08
N PRO A 133 12.45 1.33 -10.76
CA PRO A 133 11.82 0.92 -9.50
C PRO A 133 12.50 1.50 -8.25
N ASP A 134 13.82 1.51 -8.21
CA ASP A 134 14.61 2.07 -7.09
C ASP A 134 14.40 3.58 -6.93
N GLU A 135 14.27 4.30 -8.05
CA GLU A 135 13.98 5.74 -8.05
C GLU A 135 12.57 6.03 -7.52
N VAL A 136 11.61 5.13 -7.75
CA VAL A 136 10.26 5.24 -7.20
C VAL A 136 10.28 5.08 -5.68
N ILE A 137 11.05 4.10 -5.17
CA ILE A 137 11.22 3.88 -3.72
C ILE A 137 11.90 5.09 -3.09
N ASP A 138 13.00 5.60 -3.67
CA ASP A 138 13.69 6.80 -3.19
C ASP A 138 12.76 8.03 -3.21
N THR A 139 11.95 8.16 -4.26
CA THR A 139 10.96 9.25 -4.36
C THR A 139 9.92 9.16 -3.23
N MET A 140 9.42 7.96 -2.91
CA MET A 140 8.52 7.77 -1.78
C MET A 140 9.18 8.23 -0.47
N ARG A 141 10.43 7.87 -0.24
CA ARG A 141 11.20 8.33 0.93
C ARG A 141 11.30 9.86 1.00
N ARG A 142 11.66 10.50 -0.11
CA ARG A 142 11.78 11.98 -0.20
C ARG A 142 10.45 12.67 0.05
N ILE A 143 9.36 12.17 -0.55
CA ILE A 143 8.02 12.70 -0.32
C ILE A 143 7.61 12.51 1.14
N GLY A 144 7.82 11.32 1.70
CA GLY A 144 7.54 11.03 3.11
C GLY A 144 8.25 12.00 4.04
N ASN A 145 9.54 12.29 3.79
CA ASN A 145 10.29 13.27 4.58
C ASN A 145 9.76 14.71 4.43
N ALA A 146 9.22 15.05 3.27
CA ALA A 146 8.67 16.38 2.99
C ALA A 146 7.24 16.57 3.52
N LEU A 147 6.50 15.49 3.83
CA LEU A 147 5.16 15.60 4.40
C LEU A 147 5.22 16.28 5.78
N PRO A 148 4.31 17.25 6.06
CA PRO A 148 4.21 17.85 7.38
C PRO A 148 3.76 16.84 8.44
N ALA A 149 4.18 17.05 9.69
CA ALA A 149 3.88 16.14 10.80
C ALA A 149 2.38 15.91 11.01
N CYS A 150 1.54 16.92 10.79
CA CYS A 150 0.09 16.81 10.91
C CYS A 150 -0.57 15.83 9.91
N LEU A 151 0.18 15.37 8.90
CA LEU A 151 -0.26 14.39 7.90
C LEU A 151 0.45 13.02 8.05
N LYS A 152 1.08 12.78 9.20
CA LYS A 152 1.84 11.57 9.55
C LYS A 152 1.26 10.88 10.79
N GLU A 153 0.02 10.40 10.71
CA GLU A 153 -0.64 9.58 11.75
C GLU A 153 -0.97 10.34 13.06
N THR A 154 -0.83 11.66 13.07
CA THR A 154 -1.08 12.48 14.29
C THR A 154 -2.55 12.83 14.50
N SER A 155 -3.40 12.65 13.49
CA SER A 155 -4.81 13.11 13.48
C SER A 155 -4.96 14.63 13.66
N GLU A 156 -3.89 15.40 13.40
CA GLU A 156 -3.86 16.86 13.53
C GLU A 156 -4.07 17.60 12.21
N GLY A 157 -4.30 16.88 11.12
CA GLY A 157 -4.48 17.44 9.79
C GLY A 157 -5.34 16.56 8.87
N GLY A 158 -5.50 17.00 7.63
CA GLY A 158 -6.24 16.26 6.61
C GLY A 158 -7.69 15.98 7.00
N LEU A 159 -8.15 14.77 6.73
CA LEU A 159 -9.52 14.34 7.03
C LEU A 159 -9.87 14.43 8.52
N ALA A 160 -8.89 14.21 9.40
CA ALA A 160 -9.10 14.19 10.84
C ALA A 160 -9.56 15.53 11.44
N THR A 161 -9.33 16.65 10.72
CA THR A 161 -9.70 18.00 11.16
C THR A 161 -10.98 18.55 10.50
N THR A 162 -11.67 17.74 9.71
CA THR A 162 -12.91 18.17 9.05
C THR A 162 -14.07 18.27 10.04
N PRO A 163 -15.10 19.10 9.77
CA PRO A 163 -16.29 19.18 10.61
C PRO A 163 -17.00 17.82 10.82
N SER A 164 -16.93 16.95 9.80
CA SER A 164 -17.49 15.60 9.92
C SER A 164 -16.69 14.73 10.88
N ALA A 165 -15.36 14.83 10.89
CA ALA A 165 -14.50 14.12 11.83
C ALA A 165 -14.74 14.60 13.29
N GLN A 166 -14.97 15.90 13.48
CA GLN A 166 -15.32 16.45 14.81
C GLN A 166 -16.63 15.87 15.35
N LYS A 167 -17.65 15.73 14.49
CA LYS A 167 -18.92 15.09 14.87
C LYS A 167 -18.75 13.61 15.26
N VAL A 168 -17.82 12.91 14.60
CA VAL A 168 -17.50 11.51 14.98
C VAL A 168 -16.85 11.49 16.37
N ARG A 169 -15.92 12.39 16.66
CA ARG A 169 -15.27 12.51 17.97
C ARG A 169 -16.29 12.78 19.09
N GLU A 170 -17.18 13.78 18.87
CA GLU A 170 -18.23 14.12 19.85
C GLU A 170 -19.15 12.95 20.19
N LYS A 171 -19.48 12.11 19.19
CA LYS A 171 -20.28 10.89 19.44
C LYS A 171 -19.52 9.87 20.27
N MET A 172 -18.24 9.64 19.97
CA MET A 172 -17.42 8.70 20.72
C MET A 172 -17.21 9.13 22.17
N ASP A 173 -17.01 10.43 22.42
CA ASP A 173 -16.82 10.98 23.75
C ASP A 173 -18.13 10.96 24.57
N GLY A 174 -19.30 11.03 23.90
CA GLY A 174 -20.62 10.97 24.53
C GLY A 174 -21.15 9.56 24.82
N GLU A 175 -20.50 8.53 24.27
CA GLU A 175 -20.85 7.11 24.54
C GLU A 175 -19.99 6.48 25.65
N GLN A 176 -19.07 7.23 26.27
CA GLN A 176 -18.29 6.86 27.45
C GLN A 176 -18.92 7.40 28.74
#